data_732c14bf953517f818a6817b8c927755
#
_entry.id   732c14bf953517f818a6817b8c927755
#
_cell.length_a   1.000
_cell.length_b   1.000
_cell.length_c   1.000
_cell.angle_alpha   90.00
_cell.angle_beta   90.00
_cell.angle_gamma   90.00
#
_symmetry.space_group_name_H-M   'P 1'
#
loop_
_entity.id
_entity.type
_entity.pdbx_description
1 polymer ?
#
loop_
_entity_poly.entity_id
_entity_poly.type
_entity_poly.pdbx_seq_one_letter_code
_entity_poly.pdbx_strand_id
1 'polypeptide(L)'
;MEETCMKRRKFLTLAASVAGGAATSRIAAALPPAIPIIDTHIHLFDPGRPGGVPWPAKTDAALYKAALPDRYASLARPFGVVGAIVIEASPLASDNDWVLRQAADHPIIVGMVGDLIPGTPSFAKDLDRLHANPLFLGIRYGNLWDRDLAVDAQKPEFLPGLKMLGDRGLVLDSANPDLKLVRAIAGVSEKVPELRIVIDHLPTARVPSEAAARDEYWSLLRQLAKNKNVFVKLSEVIAARITESGGSTFSQERLDALWDIFGEDHVLYASDWPNSDHHATYQETISILRSYVEAKGRAATEKFFWKNSVAAYRWHPREADQPRGNTS
;
A
#
# COMPACT_ATOMS: atom_id res chain seq x y z
N MET A 1 64.68 4.51 66.10
CA MET A 1 64.64 5.90 66.63
C MET A 1 63.29 6.41 66.22
N GLU A 2 62.34 6.29 67.14
CA GLU A 2 61.85 7.41 67.97
C GLU A 2 61.06 8.40 67.12
N GLU A 3 59.87 8.84 67.47
CA GLU A 3 59.04 8.83 68.67
C GLU A 3 57.63 9.21 68.34
N THR A 4 56.69 8.55 68.97
CA THR A 4 55.54 8.98 69.74
C THR A 4 55.13 10.47 69.58
N CYS A 5 53.89 10.76 69.24
CA CYS A 5 53.02 11.56 70.11
C CYS A 5 51.56 11.44 69.81
N MET A 6 50.83 10.99 70.82
CA MET A 6 49.39 11.04 71.01
C MET A 6 48.90 12.48 71.24
N LYS A 7 47.72 12.91 70.75
CA LYS A 7 46.72 13.61 71.59
C LYS A 7 45.44 14.03 70.83
N ARG A 8 44.38 13.61 71.44
CA ARG A 8 43.09 14.24 71.79
C ARG A 8 41.94 14.16 70.87
N ARG A 9 40.95 13.35 71.30
CA ARG A 9 39.56 13.36 70.94
C ARG A 9 38.94 14.74 71.15
N LYS A 10 38.19 15.25 70.10
CA LYS A 10 37.09 16.17 70.29
C LYS A 10 35.86 15.54 69.67
N PHE A 11 34.86 15.27 70.46
CA PHE A 11 33.51 14.98 70.08
C PHE A 11 32.88 16.22 69.48
N LEU A 12 32.43 16.13 68.27
CA LEU A 12 31.51 17.09 67.67
C LEU A 12 30.28 16.33 67.27
N THR A 13 29.19 16.62 68.02
CA THR A 13 27.82 16.20 67.76
C THR A 13 27.36 16.90 66.47
N LEU A 14 27.12 16.15 65.40
CA LEU A 14 26.54 16.68 64.16
C LEU A 14 25.05 16.34 64.17
N ALA A 15 24.21 17.36 64.20
CA ALA A 15 22.79 17.27 64.07
C ALA A 15 22.39 16.78 62.65
N ALA A 16 21.66 15.68 62.60
CA ALA A 16 21.12 15.18 61.34
C ALA A 16 19.92 16.05 60.90
N SER A 17 20.12 16.92 59.91
CA SER A 17 19.08 17.58 59.18
C SER A 17 18.46 16.58 58.20
N VAL A 18 17.21 16.13 58.45
CA VAL A 18 16.43 15.36 57.50
C VAL A 18 15.95 16.34 56.40
N ALA A 19 16.66 16.39 55.30
CA ALA A 19 16.16 17.04 54.11
C ALA A 19 15.18 16.07 53.42
N GLY A 20 13.88 16.36 53.53
CA GLY A 20 12.82 15.69 52.79
C GLY A 20 12.97 15.97 51.30
N GLY A 21 13.59 15.04 50.58
CA GLY A 21 13.64 15.04 49.13
C GLY A 21 12.26 14.68 48.57
N ALA A 22 11.53 15.67 48.04
CA ALA A 22 10.36 15.41 47.25
C ALA A 22 10.82 14.66 45.99
N ALA A 23 10.56 13.36 45.94
CA ALA A 23 10.73 12.54 44.74
C ALA A 23 9.69 12.98 43.73
N THR A 24 10.08 13.88 42.82
CA THR A 24 9.28 14.16 41.62
C THR A 24 9.27 12.91 40.75
N SER A 25 8.24 12.10 40.86
CA SER A 25 7.96 11.03 39.88
C SER A 25 7.83 11.67 38.52
N ARG A 26 8.90 11.62 37.72
CA ARG A 26 8.80 11.85 36.29
C ARG A 26 7.93 10.72 35.75
N ILE A 27 6.65 10.98 35.46
CA ILE A 27 5.82 10.11 34.64
C ILE A 27 6.55 10.05 33.29
N ALA A 28 7.23 8.94 33.05
CA ALA A 28 7.77 8.66 31.73
C ALA A 28 6.57 8.66 30.78
N ALA A 29 6.47 9.66 29.91
CA ALA A 29 5.46 9.68 28.89
C ALA A 29 5.61 8.38 28.08
N ALA A 30 4.59 7.53 28.08
CA ALA A 30 4.60 6.32 27.30
C ALA A 30 4.84 6.70 25.84
N LEU A 31 5.76 6.01 25.18
CA LEU A 31 5.98 6.21 23.75
C LEU A 31 4.63 6.00 23.04
N PRO A 32 4.29 6.84 22.07
CA PRO A 32 3.07 6.65 21.33
C PRO A 32 3.09 5.25 20.67
N PRO A 33 1.95 4.55 20.62
CA PRO A 33 1.89 3.21 20.04
C PRO A 33 2.43 3.22 18.60
N ALA A 34 3.06 2.12 18.22
CA ALA A 34 3.55 1.95 16.85
C ALA A 34 2.38 2.09 15.86
N ILE A 35 2.62 2.72 14.72
CA ILE A 35 1.61 2.87 13.67
C ILE A 35 1.51 1.53 12.92
N PRO A 36 0.33 0.89 12.89
CA PRO A 36 0.15 -0.34 12.11
C PRO A 36 0.23 -0.03 10.62
N ILE A 37 0.65 -1.02 9.84
CA ILE A 37 0.78 -0.89 8.38
C ILE A 37 -0.13 -1.89 7.69
N ILE A 38 -0.90 -1.40 6.72
CA ILE A 38 -1.63 -2.18 5.74
C ILE A 38 -0.94 -2.03 4.39
N ASP A 39 -0.38 -3.11 3.89
CA ASP A 39 0.23 -3.15 2.56
C ASP A 39 -0.85 -3.33 1.50
N THR A 40 -1.10 -2.32 0.68
CA THR A 40 -2.23 -2.34 -0.26
C THR A 40 -1.90 -2.98 -1.60
N HIS A 41 -0.70 -3.58 -1.76
CA HIS A 41 -0.32 -4.24 -3.00
C HIS A 41 0.70 -5.34 -2.79
N ILE A 42 0.22 -6.56 -2.74
CA ILE A 42 1.06 -7.76 -2.84
C ILE A 42 0.47 -8.73 -3.87
N HIS A 43 1.28 -9.65 -4.35
CA HIS A 43 0.84 -10.72 -5.25
C HIS A 43 1.03 -12.08 -4.60
N LEU A 44 0.04 -12.96 -4.75
CA LEU A 44 0.14 -14.36 -4.35
C LEU A 44 0.10 -15.27 -5.59
N PHE A 45 1.02 -16.20 -5.67
CA PHE A 45 1.07 -17.24 -6.69
C PHE A 45 1.92 -18.43 -6.23
N ASP A 46 1.70 -19.57 -6.84
CA ASP A 46 2.49 -20.78 -6.60
C ASP A 46 2.81 -21.49 -7.92
N PRO A 47 4.06 -21.40 -8.42
CA PRO A 47 4.48 -22.11 -9.63
C PRO A 47 4.37 -23.64 -9.50
N GLY A 48 4.34 -24.18 -8.29
CA GLY A 48 4.22 -25.61 -8.01
C GLY A 48 2.79 -26.15 -8.07
N ARG A 49 1.77 -25.30 -8.16
CA ARG A 49 0.37 -25.75 -8.22
C ARG A 49 0.04 -26.45 -9.53
N PRO A 50 -0.94 -27.37 -9.56
CA PRO A 50 -1.42 -27.96 -10.80
C PRO A 50 -1.81 -26.89 -11.83
N GLY A 51 -1.29 -27.02 -13.08
CA GLY A 51 -1.46 -26.02 -14.13
C GLY A 51 -0.46 -24.88 -14.12
N GLY A 52 0.36 -24.74 -13.07
CA GLY A 52 1.36 -23.69 -12.95
C GLY A 52 0.74 -22.30 -12.81
N VAL A 53 1.51 -21.29 -13.26
CA VAL A 53 1.11 -19.88 -13.22
C VAL A 53 1.43 -19.20 -14.55
N PRO A 54 0.60 -18.27 -15.04
CA PRO A 54 0.93 -17.48 -16.24
C PRO A 54 2.03 -16.45 -15.98
N TRP A 55 2.18 -15.99 -14.75
CA TRP A 55 3.23 -15.10 -14.25
C TRP A 55 3.63 -15.52 -12.83
N PRO A 56 4.91 -15.40 -12.47
CA PRO A 56 6.07 -15.00 -13.28
C PRO A 56 6.49 -16.06 -14.31
N ALA A 57 7.31 -15.66 -15.28
CA ALA A 57 7.87 -16.59 -16.26
C ALA A 57 8.82 -17.59 -15.60
N LYS A 58 8.89 -18.83 -16.11
CA LYS A 58 9.79 -19.88 -15.58
C LYS A 58 11.27 -19.48 -15.58
N THR A 59 11.64 -18.56 -16.46
CA THR A 59 13.00 -18.03 -16.58
C THR A 59 13.32 -16.93 -15.60
N ASP A 60 12.32 -16.43 -14.87
CA ASP A 60 12.49 -15.39 -13.86
C ASP A 60 13.00 -15.99 -12.55
N ALA A 61 14.32 -16.07 -12.40
CA ALA A 61 14.95 -16.66 -11.21
C ALA A 61 14.65 -15.91 -9.90
N ALA A 62 14.33 -14.62 -9.96
CA ALA A 62 14.00 -13.83 -8.80
C ALA A 62 12.61 -14.18 -8.26
N LEU A 63 11.62 -14.32 -9.14
CA LEU A 63 10.23 -14.47 -8.78
C LEU A 63 9.68 -15.90 -8.90
N TYR A 64 10.24 -16.78 -9.75
CA TYR A 64 9.68 -18.11 -10.00
C TYR A 64 9.83 -19.06 -8.82
N LYS A 65 9.19 -18.72 -7.71
CA LYS A 65 9.11 -19.46 -6.45
C LYS A 65 7.79 -19.08 -5.75
N ALA A 66 7.26 -19.97 -4.92
CA ALA A 66 5.99 -19.74 -4.24
C ALA A 66 5.99 -18.42 -3.46
N ALA A 67 5.03 -17.55 -3.75
CA ALA A 67 4.71 -16.33 -3.05
C ALA A 67 3.39 -16.56 -2.30
N LEU A 68 3.49 -17.04 -1.06
CA LEU A 68 2.38 -17.46 -0.21
C LEU A 68 2.27 -16.59 1.04
N PRO A 69 1.10 -16.54 1.71
CA PRO A 69 0.87 -15.66 2.86
C PRO A 69 1.88 -15.83 4.00
N ASP A 70 2.31 -17.07 4.33
CA ASP A 70 3.27 -17.31 5.40
C ASP A 70 4.66 -16.73 5.09
N ARG A 71 5.11 -16.85 3.84
CA ARG A 71 6.37 -16.23 3.39
C ARG A 71 6.26 -14.72 3.50
N TYR A 72 5.15 -14.14 3.07
CA TYR A 72 4.91 -12.71 3.19
C TYR A 72 4.86 -12.27 4.65
N ALA A 73 4.08 -12.94 5.50
CA ALA A 73 3.94 -12.61 6.91
C ALA A 73 5.30 -12.62 7.64
N SER A 74 6.11 -13.65 7.38
CA SER A 74 7.46 -13.77 7.98
C SER A 74 8.37 -12.61 7.56
N LEU A 75 8.19 -12.10 6.34
CA LEU A 75 8.98 -10.99 5.81
C LEU A 75 8.50 -9.63 6.31
N ALA A 76 7.17 -9.40 6.36
CA ALA A 76 6.58 -8.08 6.52
C ALA A 76 6.24 -7.71 7.99
N ARG A 77 5.83 -8.69 8.83
CA ARG A 77 5.49 -8.46 10.25
C ARG A 77 6.61 -7.78 11.07
N PRO A 78 7.91 -8.10 10.87
CA PRO A 78 8.99 -7.40 11.59
C PRO A 78 9.03 -5.88 11.36
N PHE A 79 8.42 -5.40 10.28
CA PHE A 79 8.32 -3.98 9.96
C PHE A 79 7.01 -3.33 10.40
N GLY A 80 6.17 -4.03 11.18
CA GLY A 80 4.90 -3.50 11.68
C GLY A 80 3.73 -3.65 10.70
N VAL A 81 3.87 -4.47 9.66
CA VAL A 81 2.76 -4.81 8.77
C VAL A 81 1.84 -5.80 9.47
N VAL A 82 0.59 -5.41 9.63
CA VAL A 82 -0.46 -6.19 10.29
C VAL A 82 -1.52 -6.71 9.30
N GLY A 83 -1.52 -6.21 8.07
CA GLY A 83 -2.46 -6.66 7.05
C GLY A 83 -1.98 -6.33 5.64
N ALA A 84 -2.48 -7.11 4.66
CA ALA A 84 -2.19 -6.89 3.26
C ALA A 84 -3.41 -7.12 2.36
N ILE A 85 -3.45 -6.40 1.24
CA ILE A 85 -4.42 -6.59 0.15
C ILE A 85 -3.70 -7.24 -1.01
N VAL A 86 -4.22 -8.39 -1.44
CA VAL A 86 -3.70 -9.13 -2.59
C VAL A 86 -4.28 -8.53 -3.87
N ILE A 87 -3.40 -8.18 -4.80
CA ILE A 87 -3.78 -7.72 -6.13
C ILE A 87 -3.58 -8.87 -7.12
N GLU A 88 -4.46 -8.99 -8.10
CA GLU A 88 -4.41 -10.05 -9.11
C GLU A 88 -3.01 -10.17 -9.76
N ALA A 89 -2.57 -11.40 -9.98
CA ALA A 89 -1.28 -11.74 -10.60
C ALA A 89 -1.46 -12.64 -11.83
N SER A 90 -2.67 -12.69 -12.39
CA SER A 90 -3.01 -13.64 -13.43
C SER A 90 -4.26 -13.19 -14.19
N PRO A 91 -4.33 -13.40 -15.52
CA PRO A 91 -5.53 -13.17 -16.30
C PRO A 91 -6.59 -14.27 -16.15
N LEU A 92 -6.36 -15.26 -15.26
CA LEU A 92 -7.24 -16.40 -15.09
C LEU A 92 -8.30 -16.11 -14.02
N ALA A 93 -9.57 -16.06 -14.42
CA ALA A 93 -10.68 -15.84 -13.48
C ALA A 93 -10.74 -16.87 -12.33
N SER A 94 -10.24 -18.11 -12.56
CA SER A 94 -10.12 -19.16 -11.53
C SER A 94 -9.14 -18.80 -10.41
N ASP A 95 -8.22 -17.88 -10.65
CA ASP A 95 -7.25 -17.46 -9.65
C ASP A 95 -7.88 -16.60 -8.55
N ASN A 96 -9.02 -15.97 -8.82
CA ASN A 96 -9.81 -15.31 -7.77
C ASN A 96 -10.17 -16.31 -6.65
N ASP A 97 -10.69 -17.47 -7.01
CA ASP A 97 -11.07 -18.50 -6.03
C ASP A 97 -9.85 -19.10 -5.32
N TRP A 98 -8.73 -19.23 -6.02
CA TRP A 98 -7.48 -19.71 -5.42
C TRP A 98 -6.94 -18.71 -4.38
N VAL A 99 -6.91 -17.41 -4.69
CA VAL A 99 -6.48 -16.36 -3.76
C VAL A 99 -7.41 -16.27 -2.56
N LEU A 100 -8.74 -16.34 -2.77
CA LEU A 100 -9.71 -16.32 -1.67
C LEU A 100 -9.53 -17.51 -0.72
N ARG A 101 -9.18 -18.70 -1.24
CA ARG A 101 -8.83 -19.85 -0.38
C ARG A 101 -7.56 -19.61 0.41
N GLN A 102 -6.50 -19.06 -0.22
CA GLN A 102 -5.27 -18.69 0.52
C GLN A 102 -5.56 -17.67 1.61
N ALA A 103 -6.38 -16.68 1.32
CA ALA A 103 -6.74 -15.63 2.27
C ALA A 103 -7.60 -16.14 3.43
N ALA A 104 -8.46 -17.16 3.21
CA ALA A 104 -9.37 -17.68 4.23
C ALA A 104 -8.62 -18.13 5.50
N ASP A 105 -7.51 -18.83 5.33
CA ASP A 105 -6.72 -19.43 6.40
C ASP A 105 -5.62 -18.49 6.95
N HIS A 106 -5.42 -17.32 6.30
CA HIS A 106 -4.34 -16.39 6.66
C HIS A 106 -4.90 -14.99 6.94
N PRO A 107 -5.23 -14.66 8.20
CA PRO A 107 -5.87 -13.39 8.55
C PRO A 107 -5.05 -12.12 8.26
N ILE A 108 -3.73 -12.24 8.03
CA ILE A 108 -2.92 -11.12 7.53
C ILE A 108 -3.42 -10.60 6.18
N ILE A 109 -4.10 -11.42 5.38
CA ILE A 109 -4.74 -10.99 4.14
C ILE A 109 -6.11 -10.41 4.49
N VAL A 110 -6.24 -9.09 4.43
CA VAL A 110 -7.48 -8.38 4.78
C VAL A 110 -8.42 -8.21 3.58
N GLY A 111 -7.96 -8.57 2.38
CA GLY A 111 -8.78 -8.56 1.18
C GLY A 111 -8.00 -8.83 -0.09
N MET A 112 -8.73 -8.91 -1.20
CA MET A 112 -8.15 -9.05 -2.53
C MET A 112 -8.88 -8.18 -3.56
N VAL A 113 -8.13 -7.74 -4.55
CA VAL A 113 -8.60 -7.15 -5.80
C VAL A 113 -8.33 -8.17 -6.91
N GLY A 114 -9.39 -8.67 -7.50
CA GLY A 114 -9.33 -9.82 -8.41
C GLY A 114 -9.37 -9.44 -9.88
N ASP A 115 -9.56 -10.46 -10.68
CA ASP A 115 -9.66 -10.39 -12.14
C ASP A 115 -11.10 -10.64 -12.60
N LEU A 116 -11.75 -9.61 -13.13
CA LEU A 116 -12.98 -9.73 -13.93
C LEU A 116 -12.93 -8.71 -15.07
N ILE A 117 -13.58 -9.03 -16.17
CA ILE A 117 -13.65 -8.16 -17.35
C ILE A 117 -15.04 -7.52 -17.42
N PRO A 118 -15.19 -6.21 -17.13
CA PRO A 118 -16.45 -5.49 -17.22
C PRO A 118 -17.06 -5.61 -18.64
N GLY A 119 -18.39 -5.73 -18.69
CA GLY A 119 -19.11 -5.80 -19.95
C GLY A 119 -19.16 -7.18 -20.61
N THR A 120 -18.50 -8.20 -20.07
CA THR A 120 -18.69 -9.58 -20.56
C THR A 120 -20.04 -10.16 -20.12
N PRO A 121 -20.62 -11.12 -20.85
CA PRO A 121 -21.92 -11.69 -20.51
C PRO A 121 -21.98 -12.33 -19.10
N SER A 122 -20.87 -12.86 -18.61
CA SER A 122 -20.80 -13.47 -17.28
C SER A 122 -20.51 -12.46 -16.17
N PHE A 123 -20.10 -11.24 -16.49
CA PHE A 123 -19.55 -10.26 -15.53
C PHE A 123 -20.45 -10.05 -14.31
N ALA A 124 -21.74 -9.77 -14.52
CA ALA A 124 -22.68 -9.52 -13.43
C ALA A 124 -22.79 -10.71 -12.47
N LYS A 125 -22.91 -11.92 -13.03
CA LYS A 125 -23.02 -13.16 -12.25
C LYS A 125 -21.75 -13.45 -11.47
N ASP A 126 -20.59 -13.29 -12.11
CA ASP A 126 -19.29 -13.56 -11.47
C ASP A 126 -18.98 -12.50 -10.42
N LEU A 127 -19.34 -11.24 -10.66
CA LEU A 127 -19.23 -10.16 -9.69
C LEU A 127 -20.06 -10.42 -8.44
N ASP A 128 -21.34 -10.82 -8.60
CA ASP A 128 -22.22 -11.15 -7.47
C ASP A 128 -21.68 -12.33 -6.65
N ARG A 129 -21.19 -13.37 -7.33
CA ARG A 129 -20.59 -14.54 -6.70
C ARG A 129 -19.36 -14.17 -5.87
N LEU A 130 -18.46 -13.37 -6.42
CA LEU A 130 -17.23 -12.97 -5.72
C LEU A 130 -17.50 -11.98 -4.60
N HIS A 131 -18.39 -11.01 -4.83
CA HIS A 131 -18.79 -10.01 -3.82
C HIS A 131 -19.48 -10.62 -2.58
N ALA A 132 -20.06 -11.82 -2.70
CA ALA A 132 -20.58 -12.56 -1.56
C ALA A 132 -19.48 -12.93 -0.54
N ASN A 133 -18.21 -12.91 -0.94
CA ASN A 133 -17.07 -13.07 -0.03
C ASN A 133 -16.56 -11.68 0.41
N PRO A 134 -16.57 -11.36 1.73
CA PRO A 134 -16.16 -10.04 2.22
C PRO A 134 -14.68 -9.70 1.96
N LEU A 135 -13.86 -10.67 1.57
CA LEU A 135 -12.48 -10.43 1.18
C LEU A 135 -12.33 -9.94 -0.26
N PHE A 136 -13.36 -10.04 -1.09
CA PHE A 136 -13.32 -9.52 -2.45
C PHE A 136 -13.66 -8.02 -2.45
N LEU A 137 -12.64 -7.19 -2.66
CA LEU A 137 -12.73 -5.73 -2.53
C LEU A 137 -12.94 -5.00 -3.86
N GLY A 138 -12.66 -5.64 -4.98
CA GLY A 138 -12.74 -5.01 -6.28
C GLY A 138 -12.05 -5.80 -7.39
N ILE A 139 -11.82 -5.12 -8.51
CA ILE A 139 -11.10 -5.68 -9.65
C ILE A 139 -9.93 -4.80 -10.06
N ARG A 140 -8.92 -5.40 -10.70
CA ARG A 140 -7.83 -4.68 -11.37
C ARG A 140 -8.07 -4.67 -12.87
N TYR A 141 -8.03 -3.47 -13.46
CA TYR A 141 -8.19 -3.29 -14.90
C TYR A 141 -7.39 -2.08 -15.40
N GLY A 142 -6.55 -2.30 -16.42
CA GLY A 142 -5.69 -1.25 -16.94
C GLY A 142 -5.01 -1.69 -18.24
N ASN A 143 -3.69 -1.47 -18.36
CA ASN A 143 -2.87 -1.86 -19.51
C ASN A 143 -2.06 -3.13 -19.19
N LEU A 144 -2.73 -4.20 -18.75
CA LEU A 144 -2.12 -5.46 -18.36
C LEU A 144 -2.93 -6.63 -18.93
N TRP A 145 -2.28 -7.75 -19.26
CA TRP A 145 -2.94 -8.96 -19.79
C TRP A 145 -3.70 -8.72 -21.09
N ASP A 146 -3.08 -8.03 -22.03
CA ASP A 146 -3.69 -7.64 -23.33
C ASP A 146 -4.98 -6.79 -23.18
N ARG A 147 -5.18 -6.17 -22.02
CA ARG A 147 -6.28 -5.25 -21.75
C ARG A 147 -5.87 -3.82 -22.07
N ASP A 148 -6.83 -3.02 -22.50
CA ASP A 148 -6.64 -1.62 -22.78
C ASP A 148 -7.87 -0.83 -22.32
N LEU A 149 -7.77 -0.20 -21.14
CA LEU A 149 -8.88 0.56 -20.56
C LEU A 149 -9.39 1.65 -21.51
N ALA A 150 -8.48 2.31 -22.26
CA ALA A 150 -8.89 3.38 -23.17
C ALA A 150 -9.73 2.88 -24.35
N VAL A 151 -9.47 1.66 -24.81
CA VAL A 151 -10.27 1.00 -25.87
C VAL A 151 -11.55 0.41 -25.28
N ASP A 152 -11.44 -0.29 -24.17
CA ASP A 152 -12.55 -1.03 -23.57
C ASP A 152 -13.62 -0.09 -23.00
N ALA A 153 -13.25 1.07 -22.46
CA ALA A 153 -14.19 2.09 -21.98
C ALA A 153 -15.06 2.72 -23.11
N GLN A 154 -14.78 2.44 -24.39
CA GLN A 154 -15.61 2.83 -25.52
C GLN A 154 -16.68 1.78 -25.84
N LYS A 155 -16.57 0.57 -25.32
CA LYS A 155 -17.58 -0.50 -25.52
C LYS A 155 -18.84 -0.19 -24.72
N PRO A 156 -20.04 -0.38 -25.31
CA PRO A 156 -21.30 0.01 -24.67
C PRO A 156 -21.50 -0.59 -23.27
N GLU A 157 -21.09 -1.85 -23.07
CA GLU A 157 -21.35 -2.59 -21.84
C GLU A 157 -20.29 -2.38 -20.75
N PHE A 158 -19.16 -1.74 -21.08
CA PHE A 158 -18.02 -1.65 -20.16
C PHE A 158 -18.29 -0.67 -19.01
N LEU A 159 -18.73 0.54 -19.30
CA LEU A 159 -19.05 1.54 -18.26
C LEU A 159 -20.21 1.12 -17.36
N PRO A 160 -21.31 0.53 -17.86
CA PRO A 160 -22.30 -0.12 -17.02
C PRO A 160 -21.71 -1.16 -16.06
N GLY A 161 -20.75 -1.98 -16.52
CA GLY A 161 -20.01 -2.91 -15.67
C GLY A 161 -19.22 -2.21 -14.57
N LEU A 162 -18.52 -1.12 -14.86
CA LEU A 162 -17.83 -0.32 -13.85
C LEU A 162 -18.80 0.34 -12.85
N LYS A 163 -19.96 0.79 -13.34
CA LYS A 163 -21.00 1.30 -12.43
C LYS A 163 -21.48 0.24 -11.45
N MET A 164 -21.61 -1.02 -11.89
CA MET A 164 -21.97 -2.12 -10.99
C MET A 164 -20.94 -2.34 -9.86
N LEU A 165 -19.65 -2.06 -10.10
CA LEU A 165 -18.63 -2.05 -9.03
C LEU A 165 -18.91 -0.94 -8.01
N GLY A 166 -19.11 0.30 -8.50
CA GLY A 166 -19.42 1.44 -7.65
C GLY A 166 -20.65 1.22 -6.79
N ASP A 167 -21.76 0.72 -7.38
CA ASP A 167 -23.02 0.41 -6.70
C ASP A 167 -22.86 -0.62 -5.58
N ARG A 168 -21.89 -1.55 -5.70
CA ARG A 168 -21.55 -2.56 -4.67
C ARG A 168 -20.47 -2.09 -3.70
N GLY A 169 -20.01 -0.85 -3.83
CA GLY A 169 -18.94 -0.34 -3.00
C GLY A 169 -17.59 -1.02 -3.23
N LEU A 170 -17.36 -1.61 -4.39
CA LEU A 170 -16.10 -2.21 -4.81
C LEU A 170 -15.18 -1.17 -5.47
N VAL A 171 -13.89 -1.51 -5.59
CA VAL A 171 -12.85 -0.64 -6.13
C VAL A 171 -12.41 -1.09 -7.53
N LEU A 172 -11.96 -0.14 -8.33
CA LEU A 172 -11.19 -0.37 -9.55
C LEU A 172 -9.72 -0.02 -9.30
N ASP A 173 -8.83 -1.01 -9.24
CA ASP A 173 -7.38 -0.78 -9.30
C ASP A 173 -6.94 -0.71 -10.77
N SER A 174 -5.90 0.07 -11.06
CA SER A 174 -5.41 0.23 -12.42
C SER A 174 -3.88 0.17 -12.48
N ALA A 175 -3.36 -0.70 -13.33
CA ALA A 175 -1.95 -0.97 -13.49
C ALA A 175 -1.31 -0.25 -14.69
N ASN A 176 0.00 -0.02 -14.62
CA ASN A 176 0.84 0.55 -15.68
C ASN A 176 0.37 1.93 -16.19
N PRO A 177 0.31 2.95 -15.30
CA PRO A 177 -0.20 4.27 -15.64
C PRO A 177 0.73 5.03 -16.59
N ASP A 178 0.41 5.02 -17.87
CA ASP A 178 0.92 5.95 -18.88
C ASP A 178 -0.10 7.05 -19.19
N LEU A 179 0.24 8.01 -20.05
CA LEU A 179 -0.67 9.09 -20.41
C LEU A 179 -2.01 8.59 -20.98
N LYS A 180 -1.97 7.51 -21.77
CA LYS A 180 -3.19 6.92 -22.37
C LYS A 180 -4.12 6.37 -21.31
N LEU A 181 -3.56 5.62 -20.34
CA LEU A 181 -4.32 5.07 -19.23
C LEU A 181 -4.84 6.17 -18.30
N VAL A 182 -4.02 7.17 -17.98
CA VAL A 182 -4.44 8.30 -17.12
C VAL A 182 -5.61 9.08 -17.75
N ARG A 183 -5.59 9.30 -19.08
CA ARG A 183 -6.77 9.87 -19.79
C ARG A 183 -8.01 9.00 -19.67
N ALA A 184 -7.85 7.68 -19.84
CA ALA A 184 -8.98 6.75 -19.72
C ALA A 184 -9.55 6.74 -18.30
N ILE A 185 -8.69 6.73 -17.28
CA ILE A 185 -9.11 6.80 -15.87
C ILE A 185 -9.86 8.12 -15.60
N ALA A 186 -9.37 9.25 -16.10
CA ALA A 186 -10.05 10.55 -15.97
C ALA A 186 -11.46 10.48 -16.56
N GLY A 187 -11.60 9.94 -17.77
CA GLY A 187 -12.90 9.75 -18.40
C GLY A 187 -13.83 8.78 -17.65
N VAL A 188 -13.31 7.72 -17.07
CA VAL A 188 -14.06 6.80 -16.20
C VAL A 188 -14.51 7.52 -14.93
N SER A 189 -13.60 8.25 -14.27
CA SER A 189 -13.87 9.00 -13.04
C SER A 189 -14.97 10.06 -13.22
N GLU A 190 -15.05 10.68 -14.39
CA GLU A 190 -16.13 11.63 -14.74
C GLU A 190 -17.48 10.94 -14.96
N LYS A 191 -17.47 9.79 -15.64
CA LYS A 191 -18.70 9.08 -16.05
C LYS A 191 -19.26 8.20 -14.93
N VAL A 192 -18.42 7.78 -13.97
CA VAL A 192 -18.79 6.92 -12.84
C VAL A 192 -18.18 7.52 -11.55
N PRO A 193 -18.62 8.72 -11.13
CA PRO A 193 -17.98 9.48 -10.05
C PRO A 193 -18.06 8.82 -8.66
N GLU A 194 -19.00 7.91 -8.46
CA GLU A 194 -19.12 7.11 -7.23
C GLU A 194 -18.14 5.95 -7.13
N LEU A 195 -17.54 5.53 -8.25
CA LEU A 195 -16.56 4.45 -8.29
C LEU A 195 -15.27 4.89 -7.60
N ARG A 196 -14.81 4.10 -6.63
CA ARG A 196 -13.47 4.29 -6.09
C ARG A 196 -12.44 3.73 -7.05
N ILE A 197 -11.43 4.52 -7.34
CA ILE A 197 -10.35 4.17 -8.27
C ILE A 197 -9.03 4.28 -7.52
N VAL A 198 -8.18 3.27 -7.65
CA VAL A 198 -6.82 3.27 -7.14
C VAL A 198 -5.85 3.16 -8.31
N ILE A 199 -4.95 4.10 -8.43
CA ILE A 199 -3.93 4.12 -9.49
C ILE A 199 -2.64 3.52 -8.93
N ASP A 200 -2.22 2.37 -9.48
CA ASP A 200 -1.04 1.66 -9.05
C ASP A 200 0.25 2.35 -9.53
N HIS A 201 1.31 2.27 -8.74
CA HIS A 201 2.70 2.53 -9.12
C HIS A 201 2.96 3.88 -9.83
N LEU A 202 2.29 4.97 -9.40
CA LEU A 202 2.51 6.29 -10.01
C LEU A 202 3.97 6.78 -10.00
N PRO A 203 4.81 6.46 -9.00
CA PRO A 203 6.23 6.82 -9.03
C PRO A 203 7.00 6.25 -10.23
N THR A 204 6.60 5.07 -10.77
CA THR A 204 7.22 4.45 -11.95
C THR A 204 6.56 4.84 -13.28
N ALA A 205 5.45 5.60 -13.23
CA ALA A 205 4.74 5.99 -14.43
C ALA A 205 5.64 6.71 -15.45
N ARG A 206 5.49 6.34 -16.71
CA ARG A 206 6.21 6.99 -17.80
C ARG A 206 5.62 8.38 -18.05
N VAL A 207 6.24 9.40 -17.45
CA VAL A 207 5.92 10.79 -17.74
C VAL A 207 6.42 11.12 -19.16
N PRO A 208 5.58 11.68 -20.04
CA PRO A 208 5.99 12.04 -21.39
C PRO A 208 7.17 13.02 -21.41
N SER A 209 8.11 12.82 -22.33
CA SER A 209 9.24 13.74 -22.54
C SER A 209 8.83 15.00 -23.34
N GLU A 210 7.83 14.86 -24.22
CA GLU A 210 7.29 15.98 -24.99
C GLU A 210 6.50 16.92 -24.07
N ALA A 211 6.75 18.24 -24.19
CA ALA A 211 6.27 19.23 -23.24
C ALA A 211 4.74 19.27 -23.11
N ALA A 212 4.01 19.33 -24.23
CA ALA A 212 2.56 19.41 -24.20
C ALA A 212 1.92 18.13 -23.62
N ALA A 213 2.43 16.95 -23.97
CA ALA A 213 1.98 15.69 -23.42
C ALA A 213 2.29 15.54 -21.93
N ARG A 214 3.43 16.07 -21.48
CA ARG A 214 3.82 16.12 -20.06
C ARG A 214 2.90 17.05 -19.28
N ASP A 215 2.62 18.23 -19.80
CA ASP A 215 1.73 19.20 -19.15
C ASP A 215 0.30 18.64 -19.06
N GLU A 216 -0.16 17.94 -20.08
CA GLU A 216 -1.43 17.22 -20.07
C GLU A 216 -1.45 16.12 -19.00
N TYR A 217 -0.39 15.30 -18.90
CA TYR A 217 -0.28 14.23 -17.90
C TYR A 217 -0.45 14.79 -16.48
N TRP A 218 0.28 15.85 -16.12
CA TRP A 218 0.17 16.47 -14.82
C TRP A 218 -1.19 17.19 -14.60
N SER A 219 -1.77 17.75 -15.65
CA SER A 219 -3.11 18.33 -15.59
C SER A 219 -4.19 17.29 -15.27
N LEU A 220 -4.13 16.13 -15.93
CA LEU A 220 -5.04 15.02 -15.69
C LEU A 220 -4.91 14.46 -14.27
N LEU A 221 -3.70 14.35 -13.73
CA LEU A 221 -3.51 13.93 -12.33
C LEU A 221 -4.14 14.94 -11.36
N ARG A 222 -3.98 16.26 -11.59
CA ARG A 222 -4.66 17.29 -10.78
C ARG A 222 -6.18 17.27 -10.93
N GLN A 223 -6.69 16.89 -12.08
CA GLN A 223 -8.13 16.70 -12.30
C GLN A 223 -8.63 15.51 -11.49
N LEU A 224 -7.94 14.37 -11.56
CA LEU A 224 -8.25 13.14 -10.80
C LEU A 224 -8.21 13.38 -9.29
N ALA A 225 -7.25 14.14 -8.79
CA ALA A 225 -7.12 14.46 -7.38
C ALA A 225 -8.29 15.29 -6.80
N LYS A 226 -9.13 15.91 -7.66
CA LYS A 226 -10.35 16.60 -7.21
C LYS A 226 -11.49 15.62 -6.85
N ASN A 227 -11.42 14.39 -7.31
CA ASN A 227 -12.39 13.36 -6.96
C ASN A 227 -11.93 12.63 -5.70
N LYS A 228 -12.69 12.79 -4.60
CA LYS A 228 -12.43 12.15 -3.30
C LYS A 228 -12.41 10.60 -3.35
N ASN A 229 -12.88 10.02 -4.44
CA ASN A 229 -12.89 8.57 -4.66
C ASN A 229 -11.66 8.08 -5.45
N VAL A 230 -10.70 8.95 -5.78
CA VAL A 230 -9.46 8.56 -6.46
C VAL A 230 -8.30 8.55 -5.48
N PHE A 231 -7.62 7.41 -5.41
CA PHE A 231 -6.44 7.16 -4.57
C PHE A 231 -5.26 6.74 -5.43
N VAL A 232 -4.05 6.87 -4.91
CA VAL A 232 -2.83 6.50 -5.64
C VAL A 232 -1.86 5.74 -4.74
N LYS A 233 -1.20 4.73 -5.29
CA LYS A 233 -0.15 3.98 -4.59
C LYS A 233 1.21 4.60 -4.86
N LEU A 234 1.90 4.96 -3.78
CA LEU A 234 3.32 5.34 -3.83
C LEU A 234 4.16 4.08 -3.61
N SER A 235 4.29 3.29 -4.65
CA SER A 235 4.98 1.99 -4.68
C SER A 235 6.07 1.97 -5.73
N GLU A 236 6.89 0.91 -5.76
CA GLU A 236 8.00 0.70 -6.71
C GLU A 236 9.00 1.87 -6.78
N VAL A 237 9.15 2.60 -5.69
CA VAL A 237 9.98 3.81 -5.65
C VAL A 237 11.45 3.58 -6.02
N ILE A 238 11.96 2.36 -5.80
CA ILE A 238 13.33 1.99 -6.18
C ILE A 238 13.41 1.65 -7.67
N ALA A 239 12.39 0.99 -8.23
CA ALA A 239 12.30 0.75 -9.67
C ALA A 239 12.22 2.08 -10.45
N ALA A 240 11.47 3.07 -9.95
CA ALA A 240 11.44 4.42 -10.50
C ALA A 240 12.85 5.04 -10.58
N ARG A 241 13.63 4.89 -9.51
CA ARG A 241 15.02 5.33 -9.44
C ARG A 241 15.89 4.75 -10.56
N ILE A 242 15.73 3.46 -10.85
CA ILE A 242 16.53 2.77 -11.87
C ILE A 242 16.16 3.26 -13.29
N THR A 243 14.88 3.49 -13.54
CA THR A 243 14.39 3.89 -14.87
C THR A 243 14.70 5.33 -15.24
N GLU A 244 14.74 6.24 -14.27
CA GLU A 244 14.97 7.68 -14.52
C GLU A 244 16.43 8.05 -14.72
N SER A 245 17.33 7.30 -14.17
CA SER A 245 18.71 7.76 -14.05
C SER A 245 19.69 7.00 -14.92
N GLY A 246 19.27 5.94 -15.65
CA GLY A 246 20.28 5.10 -16.27
C GLY A 246 21.41 4.77 -15.28
N GLY A 247 21.11 4.90 -13.97
CA GLY A 247 22.06 4.68 -12.89
C GLY A 247 22.10 5.73 -11.79
N SER A 248 21.03 6.41 -11.32
CA SER A 248 21.00 6.97 -9.96
C SER A 248 19.81 7.85 -9.60
N THR A 249 19.58 7.93 -8.32
CA THR A 249 18.75 8.79 -7.48
C THR A 249 17.24 8.66 -7.62
N PHE A 250 16.66 7.99 -6.62
CA PHE A 250 15.28 8.14 -6.17
C PHE A 250 14.88 9.60 -6.27
N SER A 251 13.92 9.92 -7.13
CA SER A 251 13.43 11.29 -7.25
C SER A 251 12.42 11.54 -6.14
N GLN A 252 12.93 12.07 -5.02
CA GLN A 252 12.09 12.61 -3.97
C GLN A 252 11.15 13.69 -4.54
N GLU A 253 11.62 14.45 -5.52
CA GLU A 253 10.82 15.44 -6.25
C GLU A 253 9.54 14.86 -6.85
N ARG A 254 9.60 13.64 -7.38
CA ARG A 254 8.41 12.98 -7.92
C ARG A 254 7.43 12.57 -6.81
N LEU A 255 7.91 12.05 -5.70
CA LEU A 255 7.05 11.77 -4.55
C LEU A 255 6.41 13.04 -4.01
N ASP A 256 7.19 14.12 -3.89
CA ASP A 256 6.67 15.41 -3.45
C ASP A 256 5.62 15.96 -4.41
N ALA A 257 5.86 15.88 -5.73
CA ALA A 257 4.88 16.29 -6.73
C ALA A 257 3.56 15.48 -6.63
N LEU A 258 3.64 14.15 -6.45
CA LEU A 258 2.46 13.32 -6.28
C LEU A 258 1.75 13.58 -4.95
N TRP A 259 2.52 13.79 -3.88
CA TRP A 259 1.98 14.17 -2.57
C TRP A 259 1.26 15.51 -2.62
N ASP A 260 1.85 16.52 -3.28
CA ASP A 260 1.26 17.85 -3.43
C ASP A 260 -0.02 17.84 -4.27
N ILE A 261 -0.10 16.93 -5.27
CA ILE A 261 -1.30 16.79 -6.12
C ILE A 261 -2.42 16.08 -5.37
N PHE A 262 -2.15 14.94 -4.73
CA PHE A 262 -3.19 14.07 -4.16
C PHE A 262 -3.45 14.35 -2.67
N GLY A 263 -2.50 14.99 -1.99
CA GLY A 263 -2.61 15.25 -0.55
C GLY A 263 -2.47 14.01 0.32
N GLU A 264 -2.41 14.22 1.63
CA GLU A 264 -2.21 13.15 2.61
C GLU A 264 -3.38 12.17 2.73
N ASP A 265 -4.58 12.52 2.22
CA ASP A 265 -5.79 11.72 2.34
C ASP A 265 -5.99 10.71 1.19
N HIS A 266 -5.21 10.81 0.10
CA HIS A 266 -5.42 9.99 -1.10
C HIS A 266 -4.20 9.17 -1.52
N VAL A 267 -3.12 9.19 -0.75
CA VAL A 267 -1.91 8.40 -1.00
C VAL A 267 -1.90 7.13 -0.15
N LEU A 268 -1.47 6.01 -0.74
CA LEU A 268 -1.47 4.68 -0.13
C LEU A 268 -0.06 4.07 -0.12
N TYR A 269 0.27 3.38 0.97
CA TYR A 269 1.43 2.49 1.02
C TYR A 269 1.17 1.20 0.25
N ALA A 270 2.15 0.79 -0.54
CA ALA A 270 2.15 -0.47 -1.25
C ALA A 270 3.60 -0.94 -1.48
N SER A 271 3.88 -2.22 -1.25
CA SER A 271 5.21 -2.79 -1.46
C SER A 271 5.45 -3.29 -2.86
N ASP A 272 4.40 -3.77 -3.51
CA ASP A 272 4.44 -4.56 -4.75
C ASP A 272 5.25 -5.86 -4.60
N TRP A 273 5.24 -6.45 -3.40
CA TRP A 273 5.88 -7.73 -3.17
C TRP A 273 5.12 -8.88 -3.89
N PRO A 274 5.79 -9.85 -4.51
CA PRO A 274 7.24 -10.01 -4.61
C PRO A 274 7.85 -9.35 -5.86
N ASN A 275 7.09 -8.65 -6.70
CA ASN A 275 7.61 -8.02 -7.92
C ASN A 275 8.78 -7.06 -7.63
N SER A 276 8.69 -6.34 -6.53
CA SER A 276 9.76 -5.46 -6.03
C SER A 276 11.08 -6.19 -5.71
N ASP A 277 11.08 -7.53 -5.51
CA ASP A 277 12.29 -8.33 -5.28
C ASP A 277 13.28 -8.26 -6.48
N HIS A 278 12.83 -7.82 -7.66
CA HIS A 278 13.72 -7.53 -8.81
C HIS A 278 14.68 -6.36 -8.57
N HIS A 279 14.31 -5.43 -7.70
CA HIS A 279 15.00 -4.14 -7.57
C HIS A 279 15.55 -3.89 -6.18
N ALA A 280 14.89 -4.42 -5.15
CA ALA A 280 15.23 -4.15 -3.76
C ALA A 280 14.64 -5.19 -2.81
N THR A 281 15.20 -5.25 -1.61
CA THR A 281 14.60 -6.00 -0.50
C THR A 281 13.35 -5.29 0.01
N TYR A 282 12.44 -6.04 0.60
CA TYR A 282 11.25 -5.47 1.28
C TYR A 282 11.64 -4.41 2.32
N GLN A 283 12.73 -4.66 3.08
CA GLN A 283 13.25 -3.72 4.07
C GLN A 283 13.65 -2.38 3.44
N GLU A 284 14.35 -2.39 2.33
CA GLU A 284 14.76 -1.16 1.65
C GLU A 284 13.55 -0.38 1.17
N THR A 285 12.59 -1.04 0.53
CA THR A 285 11.37 -0.43 0.02
C THR A 285 10.56 0.26 1.13
N ILE A 286 10.27 -0.47 2.22
CA ILE A 286 9.47 0.09 3.32
C ILE A 286 10.24 1.19 4.07
N SER A 287 11.56 1.08 4.22
CA SER A 287 12.37 2.06 4.95
C SER A 287 12.41 3.42 4.24
N ILE A 288 12.50 3.44 2.91
CA ILE A 288 12.46 4.67 2.12
C ILE A 288 11.11 5.38 2.31
N LEU A 289 10.01 4.67 2.10
CA LEU A 289 8.67 5.25 2.22
C LEU A 289 8.34 5.66 3.65
N ARG A 290 8.80 4.90 4.64
CA ARG A 290 8.65 5.24 6.05
C ARG A 290 9.37 6.54 6.39
N SER A 291 10.65 6.66 6.03
CA SER A 291 11.42 7.88 6.26
C SER A 291 10.78 9.09 5.58
N TYR A 292 10.27 8.90 4.36
CA TYR A 292 9.60 9.96 3.62
C TYR A 292 8.33 10.46 4.33
N VAL A 293 7.46 9.55 4.76
CA VAL A 293 6.17 9.96 5.33
C VAL A 293 6.28 10.39 6.80
N GLU A 294 7.18 9.80 7.58
CA GLU A 294 7.43 10.23 8.97
C GLU A 294 7.90 11.68 9.06
N ALA A 295 8.66 12.17 8.06
CA ALA A 295 9.02 13.58 7.95
C ALA A 295 7.80 14.52 7.76
N LYS A 296 6.67 14.01 7.30
CA LYS A 296 5.41 14.76 7.17
C LYS A 296 4.54 14.75 8.44
N GLY A 297 4.98 14.04 9.47
CA GLY A 297 4.34 13.96 10.79
C GLY A 297 3.42 12.77 10.99
N ARG A 298 3.08 12.50 12.26
CA ARG A 298 2.37 11.29 12.68
C ARG A 298 1.00 11.12 11.99
N ALA A 299 0.22 12.19 11.87
CA ALA A 299 -1.12 12.13 11.27
C ALA A 299 -1.05 11.68 9.80
N ALA A 300 -0.15 12.27 9.02
CA ALA A 300 0.11 11.89 7.63
C ALA A 300 0.62 10.44 7.53
N THR A 301 1.50 10.02 8.44
CA THR A 301 2.02 8.66 8.52
C THR A 301 0.90 7.63 8.77
N GLU A 302 -0.02 7.90 9.70
CA GLU A 302 -1.17 7.03 9.96
C GLU A 302 -2.12 6.94 8.76
N LYS A 303 -2.37 8.06 8.08
CA LYS A 303 -3.18 8.09 6.85
C LYS A 303 -2.54 7.22 5.77
N PHE A 304 -1.28 7.45 5.47
CA PHE A 304 -0.53 6.73 4.45
C PHE A 304 -0.45 5.22 4.71
N PHE A 305 -0.14 4.82 5.94
CA PHE A 305 0.09 3.41 6.24
C PHE A 305 -1.18 2.60 6.45
N TRP A 306 -2.31 3.21 6.83
CA TRP A 306 -3.51 2.41 7.02
C TRP A 306 -4.86 3.12 6.82
N LYS A 307 -5.05 4.39 7.27
CA LYS A 307 -6.38 5.02 7.27
C LYS A 307 -6.94 5.18 5.86
N ASN A 308 -6.09 5.60 4.92
CA ASN A 308 -6.49 5.76 3.52
C ASN A 308 -6.84 4.41 2.88
N SER A 309 -6.19 3.31 3.30
CA SER A 309 -6.53 1.98 2.80
C SER A 309 -7.95 1.54 3.19
N VAL A 310 -8.41 1.93 4.39
CA VAL A 310 -9.81 1.72 4.81
C VAL A 310 -10.76 2.55 3.93
N ALA A 311 -10.43 3.82 3.67
CA ALA A 311 -11.24 4.69 2.82
C ALA A 311 -11.33 4.16 1.37
N ALA A 312 -10.20 3.72 0.81
CA ALA A 312 -10.12 3.22 -0.56
C ALA A 312 -10.81 1.86 -0.73
N TYR A 313 -10.53 0.90 0.13
CA TYR A 313 -10.91 -0.51 -0.08
C TYR A 313 -12.06 -0.99 0.80
N ARG A 314 -12.36 -0.31 1.91
CA ARG A 314 -13.40 -0.70 2.89
C ARG A 314 -13.21 -2.11 3.46
N TRP A 315 -11.95 -2.54 3.62
CA TRP A 315 -11.61 -3.82 4.22
C TRP A 315 -11.99 -3.85 5.72
N HIS A 316 -12.16 -5.04 6.27
CA HIS A 316 -12.49 -5.26 7.66
C HIS A 316 -11.37 -5.98 8.41
N PRO A 317 -11.11 -5.62 9.69
CA PRO A 317 -10.12 -6.31 10.51
C PRO A 317 -10.47 -7.79 10.72
N ARG A 318 -9.47 -8.64 10.68
CA ARG A 318 -9.55 -10.08 10.90
C ARG A 318 -8.73 -10.55 12.10
N GLU A 319 -7.77 -9.72 12.56
CA GLU A 319 -6.93 -9.94 13.76
C GLU A 319 -7.03 -8.73 14.70
N ALA A 320 -6.67 -8.94 15.97
CA ALA A 320 -6.83 -7.93 17.02
C ALA A 320 -5.86 -6.75 16.87
N ASP A 321 -4.71 -6.96 16.24
CA ASP A 321 -3.67 -5.94 15.99
C ASP A 321 -3.96 -5.10 14.73
N GLN A 322 -4.94 -5.50 13.93
CA GLN A 322 -5.37 -4.73 12.75
C GLN A 322 -6.22 -3.53 13.19
N PRO A 323 -5.94 -2.34 12.65
CA PRO A 323 -6.64 -1.13 13.05
C PRO A 323 -8.10 -1.14 12.58
N ARG A 324 -8.96 -0.57 13.40
CA ARG A 324 -10.38 -0.39 13.05
C ARG A 324 -10.57 1.02 12.52
N GLY A 325 -11.05 1.14 11.29
CA GLY A 325 -11.53 2.42 10.79
C GLY A 325 -12.71 2.90 11.62
N ASN A 326 -12.79 4.21 11.89
CA ASN A 326 -14.02 4.77 12.41
C ASN A 326 -15.11 4.58 11.36
N THR A 327 -16.01 3.64 11.60
CA THR A 327 -17.26 3.54 10.84
C THR A 327 -18.12 4.71 11.30
N SER A 328 -17.98 5.86 10.60
CA SER A 328 -18.92 6.98 10.70
C SER A 328 -20.11 6.72 9.80
#